data_8370d17cc09676a04821c1b7e2d73b1e
#
_entry.id   8370d17cc09676a04821c1b7e2d73b1e
#
_cell.length_a   1.000
_cell.length_b   1.000
_cell.length_c   1.000
_cell.angle_alpha   90.00
_cell.angle_beta   90.00
_cell.angle_gamma   90.00
#
_symmetry.space_group_name_H-M   'P 1'
#
loop_
_entity.id
_entity.type
_entity.pdbx_description
1 polymer ?
#
loop_
_entity_poly.entity_id
_entity_poly.type
_entity_poly.pdbx_seq_one_letter_code
_entity_poly.pdbx_strand_id
1 'polypeptide(L)'
;MKLEGYGISGFLLNWLRSFLSNRVQSVKINSALSDQISVTSGVPQGSVLGPTLFLLYINDLVNVIEHSEILLFADDLKIFNSSNNNFFLQSDLNNVVSWSKIWQLPISVKKSNILYIGRNNPKYQYFLDGSQLESVGNSCKDLGVYISSDLSSRVHCVNIVAKASRISNMIHRCFISKNMELKVKAFKSYVLPILEYSSVVWNPHFSVDIQNVEKVQRRFTKRILFRSGMTYSERLSRLNLELRRIYNDIIFAYRIIKLKKVDYTNFYCTPPPSVTRSSVLQRFYIPKFRTDCMRYSFSVRSAKLWNFLPENVKNSASVTCLKKHLKSIDFSSFLKGRT
;
A
#
# COMPACT_ATOMS: atom_id res chain seq x y z
N MET A 1 -25.42 21.57 2.54
CA MET A 1 -25.15 21.43 1.08
C MET A 1 -24.58 20.05 0.72
N LYS A 2 -23.29 19.67 1.00
CA LYS A 2 -22.78 18.35 0.58
C LYS A 2 -23.52 17.18 1.24
N LEU A 3 -23.75 17.22 2.54
CA LEU A 3 -24.47 16.15 3.23
C LEU A 3 -25.91 15.99 2.75
N GLU A 4 -26.58 17.08 2.42
CA GLU A 4 -27.94 17.06 1.82
C GLU A 4 -27.89 16.43 0.41
N GLY A 5 -26.85 16.72 -0.38
CA GLY A 5 -26.61 16.07 -1.67
C GLY A 5 -26.39 14.56 -1.57
N TYR A 6 -25.90 14.06 -0.43
CA TYR A 6 -25.81 12.62 -0.14
C TYR A 6 -27.09 12.03 0.48
N GLY A 7 -28.20 12.79 0.53
CA GLY A 7 -29.48 12.33 1.07
C GLY A 7 -29.59 12.38 2.59
N ILE A 8 -28.63 13.00 3.30
CA ILE A 8 -28.68 13.19 4.74
C ILE A 8 -29.56 14.42 5.04
N SER A 9 -30.68 14.22 5.68
CA SER A 9 -31.66 15.27 5.95
C SER A 9 -32.28 15.17 7.37
N GLY A 10 -33.14 16.10 7.72
CA GLY A 10 -33.94 16.08 8.93
C GLY A 10 -33.11 16.07 10.22
N PHE A 11 -33.51 15.25 11.18
CA PHE A 11 -32.90 15.18 12.50
C PHE A 11 -31.39 14.86 12.45
N LEU A 12 -30.98 13.94 11.60
CA LEU A 12 -29.57 13.56 11.48
C LEU A 12 -28.70 14.71 10.98
N LEU A 13 -29.18 15.46 9.97
CA LEU A 13 -28.47 16.64 9.48
C LEU A 13 -28.32 17.71 10.56
N ASN A 14 -29.38 17.98 11.32
CA ASN A 14 -29.36 18.96 12.42
C ASN A 14 -28.41 18.52 13.53
N TRP A 15 -28.37 17.24 13.84
CA TRP A 15 -27.43 16.69 14.80
C TRP A 15 -25.98 16.84 14.36
N LEU A 16 -25.67 16.52 13.08
CA LEU A 16 -24.35 16.73 12.51
C LEU A 16 -23.94 18.20 12.47
N ARG A 17 -24.89 19.09 12.19
CA ARG A 17 -24.67 20.55 12.25
C ARG A 17 -24.30 20.98 13.66
N SER A 18 -25.03 20.55 14.66
CA SER A 18 -24.72 20.81 16.07
C SER A 18 -23.35 20.27 16.47
N PHE A 19 -23.00 19.03 16.02
CA PHE A 19 -21.72 18.41 16.30
C PHE A 19 -20.53 19.20 15.71
N LEU A 20 -20.72 19.89 14.58
CA LEU A 20 -19.65 20.64 13.89
C LEU A 20 -19.60 22.12 14.27
N SER A 21 -20.66 22.67 14.86
CA SER A 21 -20.77 24.11 15.13
C SER A 21 -20.40 24.44 16.59
N ASN A 22 -20.10 25.73 16.83
CA ASN A 22 -19.86 26.29 18.17
C ASN A 22 -18.81 25.53 18.98
N ARG A 23 -17.77 25.04 18.33
CA ARG A 23 -16.69 24.31 19.00
C ARG A 23 -15.64 25.26 19.53
N VAL A 24 -15.12 24.95 20.69
CA VAL A 24 -13.99 25.64 21.30
C VAL A 24 -12.89 24.65 21.65
N GLN A 25 -11.64 25.12 21.69
CA GLN A 25 -10.51 24.36 22.14
C GLN A 25 -9.65 25.11 23.12
N SER A 26 -9.00 24.38 24.01
CA SER A 26 -7.97 24.89 24.90
C SER A 26 -6.84 23.89 25.04
N VAL A 27 -5.64 24.36 25.37
CA VAL A 27 -4.45 23.53 25.59
C VAL A 27 -4.29 23.30 27.09
N LYS A 28 -4.13 22.03 27.48
CA LYS A 28 -3.87 21.64 28.88
C LYS A 28 -2.45 21.11 29.01
N ILE A 29 -1.65 21.74 29.88
CA ILE A 29 -0.30 21.30 30.23
C ILE A 29 -0.25 21.12 31.75
N ASN A 30 -0.12 19.90 32.22
CA ASN A 30 -0.24 19.52 33.62
C ASN A 30 -1.58 19.99 34.22
N SER A 31 -1.54 20.96 35.17
CA SER A 31 -2.73 21.58 35.79
C SER A 31 -3.13 22.91 35.15
N ALA A 32 -2.30 23.49 34.28
CA ALA A 32 -2.57 24.77 33.63
C ALA A 32 -3.42 24.55 32.35
N LEU A 33 -4.42 25.43 32.17
CA LEU A 33 -5.32 25.45 31.01
C LEU A 33 -5.18 26.80 30.32
N SER A 34 -5.05 26.80 28.97
CA SER A 34 -5.09 28.05 28.21
C SER A 34 -6.52 28.61 28.10
N ASP A 35 -6.63 29.86 27.65
CA ASP A 35 -7.90 30.43 27.24
C ASP A 35 -8.56 29.61 26.14
N GLN A 36 -9.88 29.68 26.07
CA GLN A 36 -10.67 29.01 25.03
C GLN A 36 -10.63 29.81 23.74
N ILE A 37 -10.36 29.11 22.64
CA ILE A 37 -10.35 29.66 21.26
C ILE A 37 -11.42 28.94 20.44
N SER A 38 -12.22 29.69 19.67
CA SER A 38 -13.24 29.15 18.80
C SER A 38 -12.59 28.37 17.65
N VAL A 39 -13.10 27.16 17.36
CA VAL A 39 -12.71 26.33 16.22
C VAL A 39 -13.66 26.59 15.06
N THR A 40 -13.19 27.28 14.04
CA THR A 40 -14.00 27.73 12.91
C THR A 40 -14.04 26.76 11.73
N SER A 41 -13.16 25.76 11.67
CA SER A 41 -13.04 24.83 10.53
C SER A 41 -12.63 23.42 10.96
N GLY A 42 -12.71 22.49 10.03
CA GLY A 42 -12.31 21.09 10.20
C GLY A 42 -13.27 20.25 11.04
N VAL A 43 -12.98 18.97 11.15
CA VAL A 43 -13.72 18.01 11.97
C VAL A 43 -13.01 17.77 13.31
N PRO A 44 -13.73 17.39 14.39
CA PRO A 44 -13.10 17.07 15.66
C PRO A 44 -12.11 15.91 15.51
N GLN A 45 -10.81 16.18 15.74
CA GLN A 45 -9.78 15.15 15.68
C GLN A 45 -9.95 14.14 16.83
N GLY A 46 -9.81 12.84 16.52
CA GLY A 46 -10.04 11.76 17.49
C GLY A 46 -11.52 11.37 17.68
N SER A 47 -12.46 12.04 17.02
CA SER A 47 -13.86 11.59 17.01
C SER A 47 -14.07 10.42 16.06
N VAL A 48 -15.08 9.59 16.34
CA VAL A 48 -15.46 8.46 15.48
C VAL A 48 -15.99 8.93 14.12
N LEU A 49 -16.68 10.05 14.07
CA LEU A 49 -17.30 10.60 12.86
C LEU A 49 -16.35 11.44 12.01
N GLY A 50 -15.30 12.01 12.58
CA GLY A 50 -14.38 12.91 11.89
C GLY A 50 -13.86 12.34 10.57
N PRO A 51 -13.29 11.13 10.53
CA PRO A 51 -12.80 10.53 9.30
C PRO A 51 -13.89 10.34 8.24
N THR A 52 -15.07 9.88 8.63
CA THR A 52 -16.21 9.69 7.70
C THR A 52 -16.70 11.01 7.12
N LEU A 53 -16.84 12.03 7.94
CA LEU A 53 -17.26 13.37 7.49
C LEU A 53 -16.23 14.01 6.56
N PHE A 54 -14.94 13.81 6.82
CA PHE A 54 -13.88 14.26 5.94
C PHE A 54 -13.94 13.56 4.57
N LEU A 55 -14.12 12.23 4.55
CA LEU A 55 -14.27 11.47 3.30
C LEU A 55 -15.49 11.95 2.49
N LEU A 56 -16.64 12.16 3.13
CA LEU A 56 -17.82 12.71 2.48
C LEU A 56 -17.57 14.13 1.93
N TYR A 57 -16.75 14.91 2.64
CA TYR A 57 -16.43 16.27 2.22
C TYR A 57 -15.55 16.31 0.96
N ILE A 58 -14.55 15.42 0.86
CA ILE A 58 -13.56 15.42 -0.23
C ILE A 58 -13.99 14.57 -1.43
N ASN A 59 -14.98 13.70 -1.30
CA ASN A 59 -15.31 12.66 -2.29
C ASN A 59 -15.66 13.21 -3.68
N ASP A 60 -16.23 14.40 -3.79
CA ASP A 60 -16.58 15.01 -5.07
C ASP A 60 -15.39 15.63 -5.83
N LEU A 61 -14.21 15.67 -5.20
CA LEU A 61 -12.97 16.11 -5.86
C LEU A 61 -12.66 15.27 -7.12
N VAL A 62 -13.03 13.99 -7.12
CA VAL A 62 -12.81 13.11 -8.28
C VAL A 62 -13.55 13.59 -9.53
N ASN A 63 -14.66 14.32 -9.37
CA ASN A 63 -15.51 14.78 -10.47
C ASN A 63 -14.93 15.97 -11.24
N VAL A 64 -13.91 16.64 -10.73
CA VAL A 64 -13.26 17.77 -11.41
C VAL A 64 -12.07 17.36 -12.28
N ILE A 65 -11.71 16.07 -12.26
CA ILE A 65 -10.65 15.50 -13.10
C ILE A 65 -11.27 14.98 -14.39
N GLU A 66 -10.77 15.48 -15.52
CA GLU A 66 -11.36 15.20 -16.84
C GLU A 66 -10.43 14.34 -17.73
N HIS A 67 -9.12 14.49 -17.57
CA HIS A 67 -8.15 13.95 -18.52
C HIS A 67 -7.16 12.96 -17.89
N SER A 68 -7.07 12.92 -16.57
CA SER A 68 -6.09 12.14 -15.81
C SER A 68 -6.77 11.10 -14.93
N GLU A 69 -6.01 10.10 -14.53
CA GLU A 69 -6.43 9.16 -13.48
C GLU A 69 -6.20 9.78 -12.11
N ILE A 70 -7.15 9.60 -11.20
CA ILE A 70 -7.08 10.10 -9.82
C ILE A 70 -7.20 8.98 -8.81
N LEU A 71 -6.39 9.03 -7.76
CA LEU A 71 -6.49 8.16 -6.59
C LEU A 71 -6.51 9.02 -5.33
N LEU A 72 -7.49 8.75 -4.47
CA LEU A 72 -7.65 9.40 -3.16
C LEU A 72 -7.48 8.38 -2.04
N PHE A 73 -6.70 8.73 -1.03
CA PHE A 73 -6.62 8.00 0.22
C PHE A 73 -6.61 9.00 1.38
N ALA A 74 -7.76 9.19 2.02
CA ALA A 74 -7.99 10.26 2.98
C ALA A 74 -7.60 11.63 2.37
N ASP A 75 -6.60 12.33 2.90
CA ASP A 75 -6.08 13.60 2.43
C ASP A 75 -4.98 13.46 1.34
N ASP A 76 -4.47 12.26 1.12
CA ASP A 76 -3.47 12.01 0.08
C ASP A 76 -4.12 11.90 -1.30
N LEU A 77 -3.81 12.85 -2.18
CA LEU A 77 -4.26 12.92 -3.56
C LEU A 77 -3.13 12.53 -4.51
N LYS A 78 -3.43 11.70 -5.51
CA LYS A 78 -2.54 11.35 -6.61
C LYS A 78 -3.26 11.53 -7.94
N ILE A 79 -2.63 12.24 -8.85
CA ILE A 79 -3.09 12.40 -10.22
C ILE A 79 -1.98 11.91 -11.13
N PHE A 80 -2.30 11.08 -12.11
CA PHE A 80 -1.33 10.58 -13.07
C PHE A 80 -1.92 10.51 -14.47
N ASN A 81 -1.06 10.80 -15.44
CA ASN A 81 -1.42 10.80 -16.85
C ASN A 81 -0.28 10.17 -17.66
N SER A 82 -0.64 9.35 -18.62
CA SER A 82 0.30 8.71 -19.55
C SER A 82 0.38 9.43 -20.91
N SER A 83 -0.38 10.51 -21.10
CA SER A 83 -0.34 11.31 -22.32
C SER A 83 0.96 12.07 -22.47
N ASN A 84 1.46 12.19 -23.70
CA ASN A 84 2.56 13.09 -24.03
C ASN A 84 2.14 14.57 -24.10
N ASN A 85 0.87 14.88 -23.83
CA ASN A 85 0.35 16.23 -23.79
C ASN A 85 0.30 16.73 -22.33
N ASN A 86 1.17 17.67 -22.00
CA ASN A 86 1.23 18.28 -20.66
C ASN A 86 -0.01 19.11 -20.30
N PHE A 87 -0.74 19.58 -21.30
CA PHE A 87 -1.96 20.38 -21.09
C PHE A 87 -2.99 19.65 -20.26
N PHE A 88 -3.18 18.36 -20.49
CA PHE A 88 -4.21 17.57 -19.81
C PHE A 88 -3.98 17.52 -18.29
N LEU A 89 -2.78 17.15 -17.87
CA LEU A 89 -2.47 17.11 -16.44
C LEU A 89 -2.47 18.50 -15.79
N GLN A 90 -2.00 19.53 -16.52
CA GLN A 90 -2.02 20.90 -16.01
C GLN A 90 -3.46 21.44 -15.88
N SER A 91 -4.35 21.11 -16.82
CA SER A 91 -5.77 21.46 -16.74
C SER A 91 -6.41 20.86 -15.49
N ASP A 92 -6.19 19.57 -15.25
CA ASP A 92 -6.72 18.88 -14.07
C ASP A 92 -6.17 19.46 -12.76
N LEU A 93 -4.88 19.83 -12.72
CA LEU A 93 -4.30 20.51 -11.56
C LEU A 93 -4.96 21.87 -11.29
N ASN A 94 -5.28 22.63 -12.34
CA ASN A 94 -6.01 23.91 -12.22
C ASN A 94 -7.44 23.69 -11.70
N ASN A 95 -8.12 22.64 -12.15
CA ASN A 95 -9.46 22.27 -11.68
C ASN A 95 -9.42 21.91 -10.18
N VAL A 96 -8.39 21.17 -9.74
CA VAL A 96 -8.20 20.84 -8.31
C VAL A 96 -7.97 22.10 -7.48
N VAL A 97 -7.18 23.06 -7.96
CA VAL A 97 -6.98 24.35 -7.28
C VAL A 97 -8.30 25.13 -7.17
N SER A 98 -9.07 25.18 -8.24
CA SER A 98 -10.37 25.85 -8.27
C SER A 98 -11.34 25.21 -7.27
N TRP A 99 -11.42 23.87 -7.26
CA TRP A 99 -12.20 23.11 -6.29
C TRP A 99 -11.77 23.42 -4.84
N SER A 100 -10.46 23.44 -4.57
CA SER A 100 -9.92 23.70 -3.24
C SER A 100 -10.28 25.10 -2.72
N LYS A 101 -10.31 26.11 -3.59
CA LYS A 101 -10.73 27.48 -3.24
C LYS A 101 -12.23 27.55 -2.94
N ILE A 102 -13.06 26.92 -3.76
CA ILE A 102 -14.53 26.88 -3.56
C ILE A 102 -14.87 26.22 -2.22
N TRP A 103 -14.23 25.10 -1.91
CA TRP A 103 -14.51 24.33 -0.70
C TRP A 103 -13.64 24.70 0.50
N GLN A 104 -12.80 25.75 0.40
CA GLN A 104 -11.95 26.23 1.49
C GLN A 104 -11.06 25.13 2.11
N LEU A 105 -10.57 24.22 1.25
CA LEU A 105 -9.65 23.15 1.64
C LEU A 105 -8.27 23.40 0.96
N PRO A 106 -7.39 24.19 1.58
CA PRO A 106 -6.14 24.60 0.94
C PRO A 106 -5.20 23.42 0.69
N ILE A 107 -4.63 23.40 -0.53
CA ILE A 107 -3.64 22.40 -0.93
C ILE A 107 -2.27 22.86 -0.49
N SER A 108 -1.50 21.96 0.11
CA SER A 108 -0.12 22.26 0.51
C SER A 108 0.83 22.08 -0.66
N VAL A 109 1.11 23.15 -1.39
CA VAL A 109 2.07 23.15 -2.53
C VAL A 109 3.43 22.63 -2.10
N LYS A 110 3.92 23.01 -0.90
CA LYS A 110 5.23 22.57 -0.36
C LYS A 110 5.33 21.05 -0.15
N LYS A 111 4.21 20.35 0.02
CA LYS A 111 4.15 18.88 0.16
C LYS A 111 3.80 18.19 -1.15
N SER A 112 3.38 18.94 -2.15
CA SER A 112 3.03 18.43 -3.46
C SER A 112 4.26 18.31 -4.34
N ASN A 113 4.43 17.16 -4.98
CA ASN A 113 5.64 16.81 -5.71
C ASN A 113 5.30 16.09 -7.00
N ILE A 114 6.24 16.10 -7.96
CA ILE A 114 6.13 15.36 -9.22
C ILE A 114 7.11 14.19 -9.22
N LEU A 115 6.65 13.04 -9.65
CA LEU A 115 7.50 11.89 -9.98
C LEU A 115 7.36 11.58 -11.48
N TYR A 116 8.42 11.76 -12.23
CA TYR A 116 8.48 11.37 -13.64
C TYR A 116 8.80 9.88 -13.77
N ILE A 117 7.86 9.13 -14.34
CA ILE A 117 7.99 7.69 -14.52
C ILE A 117 8.34 7.38 -15.98
N GLY A 118 9.30 6.46 -16.18
CA GLY A 118 9.73 5.99 -17.48
C GLY A 118 10.96 6.73 -18.04
N ARG A 119 11.73 6.01 -18.88
CA ARG A 119 13.00 6.52 -19.43
C ARG A 119 12.82 7.68 -20.41
N ASN A 120 11.75 7.65 -21.19
CA ASN A 120 11.47 8.64 -22.25
C ASN A 120 10.44 9.67 -21.78
N ASN A 121 10.32 9.91 -20.47
CA ASN A 121 9.42 10.93 -19.96
C ASN A 121 9.94 12.32 -20.34
N PRO A 122 9.13 13.20 -20.95
CA PRO A 122 9.56 14.53 -21.41
C PRO A 122 9.83 15.51 -20.26
N LYS A 123 9.46 15.17 -19.02
CA LYS A 123 9.69 15.95 -17.79
C LYS A 123 9.15 17.38 -17.89
N TYR A 124 7.91 17.53 -18.36
CA TYR A 124 7.23 18.80 -18.40
C TYR A 124 7.15 19.46 -17.01
N GLN A 125 7.22 20.78 -17.01
CA GLN A 125 6.99 21.57 -15.80
C GLN A 125 5.50 21.69 -15.53
N TYR A 126 5.10 21.55 -14.27
CA TYR A 126 3.71 21.70 -13.83
C TYR A 126 3.62 22.72 -12.70
N PHE A 127 2.48 23.39 -12.64
CA PHE A 127 2.23 24.45 -11.68
C PHE A 127 0.99 24.10 -10.85
N LEU A 128 1.01 24.43 -9.57
CA LEU A 128 -0.11 24.28 -8.65
C LEU A 128 -0.27 25.60 -7.89
N ASP A 129 -1.45 26.23 -8.05
CA ASP A 129 -1.76 27.55 -7.49
C ASP A 129 -0.68 28.62 -7.78
N GLY A 130 -0.22 28.69 -9.03
CA GLY A 130 0.79 29.63 -9.50
C GLY A 130 2.23 29.28 -9.13
N SER A 131 2.47 28.27 -8.30
CA SER A 131 3.81 27.83 -7.91
C SER A 131 4.23 26.60 -8.70
N GLN A 132 5.48 26.59 -9.17
CA GLN A 132 6.04 25.43 -9.84
C GLN A 132 6.20 24.27 -8.87
N LEU A 133 5.73 23.08 -9.27
CA LEU A 133 5.93 21.86 -8.50
C LEU A 133 7.35 21.33 -8.66
N GLU A 134 7.94 20.91 -7.55
CA GLU A 134 9.27 20.34 -7.54
C GLU A 134 9.25 18.85 -7.87
N SER A 135 10.27 18.38 -8.60
CA SER A 135 10.48 16.96 -8.82
C SER A 135 11.18 16.34 -7.63
N VAL A 136 10.65 15.21 -7.12
CA VAL A 136 11.32 14.44 -6.06
C VAL A 136 12.51 13.61 -6.55
N GLY A 137 12.97 13.83 -7.78
CA GLY A 137 14.07 13.07 -8.39
C GLY A 137 13.65 11.64 -8.74
N ASN A 138 14.37 10.64 -8.23
CA ASN A 138 14.20 9.25 -8.66
C ASN A 138 13.19 8.42 -7.86
N SER A 139 12.67 8.91 -6.74
CA SER A 139 11.69 8.16 -5.94
C SER A 139 10.87 9.04 -5.02
N CYS A 140 9.61 8.66 -4.82
CA CYS A 140 8.67 9.27 -3.89
C CYS A 140 8.19 8.24 -2.87
N LYS A 141 7.95 8.67 -1.63
CA LYS A 141 7.33 7.82 -0.61
C LYS A 141 5.83 8.01 -0.64
N ASP A 142 5.11 6.96 -0.97
CA ASP A 142 3.67 6.93 -1.11
C ASP A 142 3.05 5.87 -0.20
N LEU A 143 2.13 6.25 0.70
CA LEU A 143 1.49 5.36 1.68
C LEU A 143 2.46 4.37 2.36
N GLY A 144 3.66 4.84 2.66
CA GLY A 144 4.70 4.03 3.32
C GLY A 144 5.59 3.22 2.38
N VAL A 145 5.31 3.17 1.07
CA VAL A 145 6.12 2.49 0.05
C VAL A 145 6.90 3.52 -0.77
N TYR A 146 8.17 3.25 -1.09
CA TYR A 146 8.94 4.06 -2.03
C TYR A 146 8.67 3.62 -3.45
N ILE A 147 8.11 4.50 -4.26
CA ILE A 147 7.86 4.32 -5.69
C ILE A 147 9.00 5.01 -6.45
N SER A 148 9.71 4.26 -7.28
CA SER A 148 10.82 4.78 -8.07
C SER A 148 10.39 5.13 -9.50
N SER A 149 11.10 6.05 -10.15
CA SER A 149 10.85 6.48 -11.52
C SER A 149 10.95 5.35 -12.56
N ASP A 150 11.71 4.30 -12.26
CA ASP A 150 11.84 3.07 -13.03
C ASP A 150 10.87 1.96 -12.58
N LEU A 151 10.01 2.24 -11.59
CA LEU A 151 9.10 1.30 -10.93
C LEU A 151 9.79 0.08 -10.32
N SER A 152 11.10 0.17 -10.04
CA SER A 152 11.82 -0.88 -9.32
C SER A 152 11.55 -0.81 -7.81
N SER A 153 11.57 -1.96 -7.14
CA SER A 153 11.42 -2.05 -5.67
C SER A 153 12.72 -1.79 -4.90
N ARG A 154 13.84 -1.53 -5.61
CA ARG A 154 15.18 -1.49 -5.01
C ARG A 154 15.32 -0.46 -3.88
N VAL A 155 14.87 0.79 -4.14
CA VAL A 155 14.93 1.88 -3.14
C VAL A 155 14.11 1.50 -1.90
N HIS A 156 12.92 0.94 -2.10
CA HIS A 156 12.08 0.48 -1.00
C HIS A 156 12.77 -0.63 -0.20
N CYS A 157 13.31 -1.65 -0.86
CA CYS A 157 14.01 -2.76 -0.22
C CYS A 157 15.20 -2.28 0.65
N VAL A 158 16.02 -1.37 0.15
CA VAL A 158 17.14 -0.79 0.91
C VAL A 158 16.64 -0.11 2.18
N ASN A 159 15.60 0.71 2.08
CA ASN A 159 15.05 1.46 3.22
C ASN A 159 14.43 0.55 4.29
N ILE A 160 13.61 -0.45 3.88
CA ILE A 160 12.99 -1.38 4.85
C ILE A 160 14.02 -2.28 5.51
N VAL A 161 15.04 -2.75 4.77
CA VAL A 161 16.15 -3.55 5.31
C VAL A 161 16.94 -2.75 6.36
N ALA A 162 17.25 -1.49 6.10
CA ALA A 162 17.92 -0.62 7.05
C ALA A 162 17.07 -0.40 8.32
N LYS A 163 15.77 -0.11 8.17
CA LYS A 163 14.84 0.07 9.29
C LYS A 163 14.69 -1.22 10.10
N ALA A 164 14.44 -2.35 9.44
CA ALA A 164 14.29 -3.66 10.06
C ALA A 164 15.54 -4.10 10.80
N SER A 165 16.74 -3.85 10.23
CA SER A 165 18.01 -4.14 10.85
C SER A 165 18.25 -3.33 12.13
N ARG A 166 17.89 -2.05 12.14
CA ARG A 166 17.97 -1.20 13.36
C ARG A 166 17.10 -1.76 14.47
N ILE A 167 15.83 -2.09 14.20
CA ILE A 167 14.91 -2.65 15.19
C ILE A 167 15.39 -4.04 15.65
N SER A 168 15.85 -4.88 14.72
CA SER A 168 16.43 -6.19 15.04
C SER A 168 17.62 -6.07 16.01
N ASN A 169 18.53 -5.12 15.78
CA ASN A 169 19.66 -4.86 16.67
C ASN A 169 19.21 -4.29 18.02
N MET A 170 18.17 -3.46 18.05
CA MET A 170 17.57 -2.95 19.29
C MET A 170 16.99 -4.11 20.14
N ILE A 171 16.27 -5.04 19.53
CA ILE A 171 15.77 -6.23 20.23
C ILE A 171 16.92 -6.99 20.89
N HIS A 172 18.04 -7.19 20.19
CA HIS A 172 19.21 -7.89 20.78
C HIS A 172 19.83 -7.15 21.97
N ARG A 173 19.80 -5.82 21.97
CA ARG A 173 20.37 -5.00 23.07
C ARG A 173 19.42 -4.88 24.26
N CYS A 174 18.14 -4.65 24.01
CA CYS A 174 17.16 -4.40 25.08
C CYS A 174 16.66 -5.70 25.74
N PHE A 175 16.59 -6.81 25.02
CA PHE A 175 16.14 -8.09 25.57
C PHE A 175 17.30 -8.88 26.14
N ILE A 176 17.61 -8.67 27.41
CA ILE A 176 18.70 -9.37 28.16
C ILE A 176 18.39 -10.86 28.28
N SER A 177 17.10 -11.24 28.33
CA SER A 177 16.67 -12.63 28.44
C SER A 177 17.29 -13.53 27.37
N LYS A 178 17.78 -14.70 27.79
CA LYS A 178 18.28 -15.76 26.90
C LYS A 178 17.16 -16.59 26.26
N ASN A 179 15.89 -16.34 26.63
CA ASN A 179 14.75 -17.06 26.08
C ASN A 179 14.59 -16.78 24.58
N MET A 180 14.79 -17.83 23.78
CA MET A 180 14.71 -17.77 22.32
C MET A 180 13.29 -17.47 21.81
N GLU A 181 12.27 -18.06 22.46
CA GLU A 181 10.88 -17.88 22.05
C GLU A 181 10.45 -16.42 22.20
N LEU A 182 10.84 -15.79 23.31
CA LEU A 182 10.60 -14.37 23.54
C LEU A 182 11.23 -13.50 22.45
N LYS A 183 12.49 -13.76 22.07
CA LYS A 183 13.17 -13.02 21.00
C LYS A 183 12.54 -13.25 19.64
N VAL A 184 12.12 -14.48 19.31
CA VAL A 184 11.38 -14.79 18.08
C VAL A 184 10.03 -14.08 18.07
N LYS A 185 9.32 -14.04 19.20
CA LYS A 185 8.06 -13.32 19.34
C LYS A 185 8.27 -11.82 19.12
N ALA A 186 9.32 -11.23 19.70
CA ALA A 186 9.69 -9.84 19.50
C ALA A 186 10.01 -9.54 18.02
N PHE A 187 10.76 -10.42 17.33
CA PHE A 187 11.01 -10.27 15.90
C PHE A 187 9.72 -10.28 15.09
N LYS A 188 8.82 -11.23 15.38
CA LYS A 188 7.53 -11.32 14.69
C LYS A 188 6.64 -10.09 14.92
N SER A 189 6.73 -9.46 16.09
CA SER A 189 5.90 -8.30 16.44
C SER A 189 6.46 -6.97 15.93
N TYR A 190 7.79 -6.80 15.91
CA TYR A 190 8.40 -5.49 15.63
C TYR A 190 9.19 -5.42 14.33
N VAL A 191 9.77 -6.53 13.85
CA VAL A 191 10.61 -6.52 12.64
C VAL A 191 9.84 -7.03 11.44
N LEU A 192 9.13 -8.14 11.59
CA LEU A 192 8.40 -8.79 10.51
C LEU A 192 7.36 -7.87 9.82
N PRO A 193 6.58 -7.05 10.54
CA PRO A 193 5.63 -6.13 9.89
C PRO A 193 6.32 -5.12 8.99
N ILE A 194 7.54 -4.70 9.28
CA ILE A 194 8.32 -3.78 8.44
C ILE A 194 8.68 -4.45 7.11
N LEU A 195 9.00 -5.74 7.14
CA LEU A 195 9.42 -6.54 5.98
C LEU A 195 8.26 -7.11 5.18
N GLU A 196 7.02 -6.95 5.65
CA GLU A 196 5.82 -7.50 5.01
C GLU A 196 4.79 -6.44 4.60
N TYR A 197 4.87 -5.24 5.19
CA TYR A 197 3.91 -4.18 4.89
C TYR A 197 3.84 -3.90 3.39
N SER A 198 2.64 -3.97 2.83
CA SER A 198 2.36 -3.77 1.39
C SER A 198 3.25 -4.59 0.44
N SER A 199 3.71 -5.78 0.85
CA SER A 199 4.62 -6.61 0.04
C SER A 199 4.05 -6.96 -1.34
N VAL A 200 2.76 -6.96 -1.50
CA VAL A 200 2.07 -7.14 -2.80
C VAL A 200 2.43 -6.05 -3.83
N VAL A 201 2.77 -4.84 -3.36
CA VAL A 201 3.16 -3.72 -4.23
C VAL A 201 4.63 -3.83 -4.65
N TRP A 202 5.54 -4.06 -3.69
CA TRP A 202 6.98 -3.92 -3.89
C TRP A 202 7.76 -5.24 -3.97
N ASN A 203 7.11 -6.40 -3.94
CA ASN A 203 7.80 -7.71 -3.92
C ASN A 203 8.95 -7.77 -4.95
N PRO A 204 10.23 -7.87 -4.52
CA PRO A 204 11.37 -7.77 -5.41
C PRO A 204 11.50 -8.99 -6.32
N HIS A 205 12.02 -8.76 -7.52
CA HIS A 205 12.29 -9.82 -8.48
C HIS A 205 13.79 -10.06 -8.70
N PHE A 206 14.65 -9.10 -8.34
CA PHE A 206 16.10 -9.28 -8.40
C PHE A 206 16.59 -10.09 -7.20
N SER A 207 17.43 -11.09 -7.47
CA SER A 207 17.99 -11.98 -6.43
C SER A 207 18.73 -11.21 -5.34
N VAL A 208 19.47 -10.15 -5.70
CA VAL A 208 20.19 -9.29 -4.74
C VAL A 208 19.25 -8.65 -3.74
N ASP A 209 18.11 -8.11 -4.18
CA ASP A 209 17.14 -7.45 -3.31
C ASP A 209 16.41 -8.47 -2.43
N ILE A 210 16.05 -9.64 -2.99
CA ILE A 210 15.47 -10.76 -2.23
C ILE A 210 16.45 -11.20 -1.12
N GLN A 211 17.70 -11.42 -1.48
CA GLN A 211 18.74 -11.83 -0.51
C GLN A 211 18.98 -10.77 0.58
N ASN A 212 18.93 -9.48 0.24
CA ASN A 212 19.10 -8.40 1.22
C ASN A 212 17.96 -8.39 2.25
N VAL A 213 16.72 -8.61 1.82
CA VAL A 213 15.57 -8.75 2.73
C VAL A 213 15.72 -9.99 3.61
N GLU A 214 16.10 -11.14 3.02
CA GLU A 214 16.33 -12.40 3.77
C GLU A 214 17.52 -12.31 4.74
N LYS A 215 18.56 -11.51 4.45
CA LYS A 215 19.71 -11.30 5.33
C LYS A 215 19.32 -10.76 6.71
N VAL A 216 18.25 -9.97 6.82
CA VAL A 216 17.78 -9.46 8.13
C VAL A 216 17.39 -10.63 9.03
N GLN A 217 16.58 -11.53 8.51
CA GLN A 217 16.16 -12.74 9.23
C GLN A 217 17.35 -13.68 9.52
N ARG A 218 18.22 -13.91 8.52
CA ARG A 218 19.42 -14.77 8.69
C ARG A 218 20.28 -14.28 9.84
N ARG A 219 20.58 -12.98 9.88
CA ARG A 219 21.40 -12.37 10.93
C ARG A 219 20.73 -12.49 12.30
N PHE A 220 19.43 -12.23 12.38
CA PHE A 220 18.69 -12.34 13.62
C PHE A 220 18.67 -13.78 14.14
N THR A 221 18.25 -14.73 13.30
CA THR A 221 18.18 -16.16 13.70
C THR A 221 19.55 -16.77 14.00
N LYS A 222 20.61 -16.37 13.27
CA LYS A 222 21.97 -16.80 13.59
C LYS A 222 22.37 -16.40 15.02
N ARG A 223 22.08 -15.18 15.45
CA ARG A 223 22.44 -14.68 16.78
C ARG A 223 21.69 -15.37 17.92
N ILE A 224 20.41 -15.72 17.71
CA ILE A 224 19.59 -16.33 18.78
C ILE A 224 19.67 -17.86 18.82
N LEU A 225 19.92 -18.50 17.66
CA LEU A 225 19.90 -19.95 17.50
C LEU A 225 21.32 -20.58 17.35
N PHE A 226 22.36 -19.77 17.52
CA PHE A 226 23.76 -20.23 17.35
C PHE A 226 24.11 -21.43 18.21
N ARG A 227 23.54 -21.50 19.42
CA ARG A 227 23.81 -22.58 20.41
C ARG A 227 22.86 -23.78 20.33
N SER A 228 21.85 -23.74 19.42
CA SER A 228 20.82 -24.78 19.36
C SER A 228 21.14 -25.94 18.43
N GLY A 229 22.31 -25.94 17.77
CA GLY A 229 22.68 -26.96 16.78
C GLY A 229 21.85 -27.00 15.51
N MET A 230 20.86 -26.11 15.37
CA MET A 230 19.98 -26.07 14.20
C MET A 230 20.74 -25.68 12.93
N THR A 231 20.49 -26.42 11.87
CA THR A 231 20.96 -26.08 10.52
C THR A 231 20.34 -24.78 10.00
N TYR A 232 20.95 -24.20 8.97
CA TYR A 232 20.42 -23.00 8.32
C TYR A 232 19.00 -23.24 7.77
N SER A 233 18.77 -24.41 7.18
CA SER A 233 17.49 -24.81 6.59
C SER A 233 16.37 -24.87 7.63
N GLU A 234 16.62 -25.47 8.79
CA GLU A 234 15.67 -25.53 9.91
C GLU A 234 15.35 -24.15 10.49
N ARG A 235 16.35 -23.26 10.57
CA ARG A 235 16.13 -21.87 10.99
C ARG A 235 15.28 -21.08 10.00
N LEU A 236 15.49 -21.32 8.70
CA LEU A 236 14.78 -20.65 7.61
C LEU A 236 13.31 -21.12 7.55
N SER A 237 13.03 -22.40 7.81
CA SER A 237 11.67 -22.95 7.77
C SER A 237 10.72 -22.26 8.77
N ARG A 238 11.25 -21.72 9.86
CA ARG A 238 10.43 -21.00 10.87
C ARG A 238 9.98 -19.61 10.45
N LEU A 239 10.68 -18.96 9.50
CA LEU A 239 10.47 -17.54 9.14
C LEU A 239 10.80 -17.26 7.66
N ASN A 240 10.47 -18.12 6.70
CA ASN A 240 10.75 -17.90 5.29
C ASN A 240 10.00 -16.66 4.76
N LEU A 241 10.71 -15.54 4.59
CA LEU A 241 10.10 -14.27 4.18
C LEU A 241 9.63 -14.29 2.72
N GLU A 242 10.35 -14.98 1.83
CA GLU A 242 9.96 -15.10 0.42
C GLU A 242 8.66 -15.90 0.29
N LEU A 243 8.54 -17.03 0.99
CA LEU A 243 7.31 -17.81 1.02
C LEU A 243 6.13 -17.00 1.59
N ARG A 244 6.38 -16.18 2.60
CA ARG A 244 5.36 -15.32 3.19
C ARG A 244 4.87 -14.26 2.21
N ARG A 245 5.76 -13.70 1.38
CA ARG A 245 5.36 -12.78 0.30
C ARG A 245 4.51 -13.47 -0.76
N ILE A 246 4.84 -14.72 -1.12
CA ILE A 246 4.00 -15.55 -2.00
C ILE A 246 2.60 -15.74 -1.38
N TYR A 247 2.52 -16.07 -0.10
CA TYR A 247 1.23 -16.19 0.59
C TYR A 247 0.45 -14.87 0.60
N ASN A 248 1.12 -13.75 0.81
CA ASN A 248 0.48 -12.43 0.77
C ASN A 248 -0.08 -12.12 -0.62
N ASP A 249 0.67 -12.41 -1.70
CA ASP A 249 0.21 -12.26 -3.08
C ASP A 249 -1.06 -13.12 -3.33
N ILE A 250 -1.06 -14.39 -2.91
CA ILE A 250 -2.21 -15.30 -3.07
C ILE A 250 -3.42 -14.84 -2.22
N ILE A 251 -3.20 -14.45 -0.97
CA ILE A 251 -4.29 -14.00 -0.08
C ILE A 251 -4.91 -12.72 -0.62
N PHE A 252 -4.10 -11.80 -1.16
CA PHE A 252 -4.62 -10.57 -1.74
C PHE A 252 -5.39 -10.85 -3.04
N ALA A 253 -4.89 -11.73 -3.92
CA ALA A 253 -5.60 -12.20 -5.10
C ALA A 253 -6.95 -12.85 -4.73
N TYR A 254 -6.96 -13.72 -3.73
CA TYR A 254 -8.19 -14.34 -3.22
C TYR A 254 -9.22 -13.28 -2.77
N ARG A 255 -8.78 -12.24 -2.07
CA ARG A 255 -9.67 -11.15 -1.63
C ARG A 255 -10.27 -10.38 -2.80
N ILE A 256 -9.47 -10.07 -3.83
CA ILE A 256 -9.96 -9.41 -5.04
C ILE A 256 -11.01 -10.29 -5.74
N ILE A 257 -10.70 -11.56 -5.95
CA ILE A 257 -11.51 -12.48 -6.76
C ILE A 257 -12.79 -12.89 -6.05
N LYS A 258 -12.70 -13.28 -4.77
CA LYS A 258 -13.83 -13.87 -4.02
C LYS A 258 -14.67 -12.85 -3.27
N LEU A 259 -14.06 -11.80 -2.72
CA LEU A 259 -14.80 -10.80 -1.96
C LEU A 259 -15.44 -9.71 -2.82
N LYS A 260 -15.11 -9.66 -4.14
CA LYS A 260 -15.67 -8.72 -5.13
C LYS A 260 -15.70 -7.25 -4.67
N LYS A 261 -14.82 -6.87 -3.74
CA LYS A 261 -14.73 -5.49 -3.24
C LYS A 261 -14.11 -4.53 -4.26
N VAL A 262 -13.38 -5.08 -5.22
CA VAL A 262 -12.74 -4.36 -6.33
C VAL A 262 -13.00 -5.18 -7.58
N ASP A 263 -13.22 -4.52 -8.71
CA ASP A 263 -13.36 -5.21 -9.98
C ASP A 263 -12.04 -5.89 -10.33
N TYR A 264 -12.07 -7.22 -10.39
CA TYR A 264 -10.90 -8.03 -10.68
C TYR A 264 -10.39 -7.83 -12.11
N THR A 265 -11.22 -7.34 -13.04
CA THR A 265 -10.84 -7.07 -14.43
C THR A 265 -9.78 -5.96 -14.52
N ASN A 266 -9.71 -5.07 -13.54
CA ASN A 266 -8.64 -4.08 -13.43
C ASN A 266 -7.27 -4.69 -13.14
N PHE A 267 -7.22 -5.92 -12.64
CA PHE A 267 -5.98 -6.60 -12.27
C PHE A 267 -5.65 -7.77 -13.19
N TYR A 268 -6.66 -8.44 -13.74
CA TYR A 268 -6.48 -9.70 -14.42
C TYR A 268 -7.19 -9.72 -15.78
N CYS A 269 -6.45 -10.19 -16.79
CA CYS A 269 -7.04 -10.49 -18.08
C CYS A 269 -7.76 -11.83 -18.04
N THR A 270 -9.00 -11.86 -18.53
CA THR A 270 -9.73 -13.12 -18.78
C THR A 270 -9.24 -13.76 -20.08
N PRO A 271 -9.22 -15.10 -20.18
CA PRO A 271 -8.91 -15.75 -21.45
C PRO A 271 -9.90 -15.37 -22.54
N PRO A 272 -9.47 -15.29 -23.81
CA PRO A 272 -10.40 -15.07 -24.92
C PRO A 272 -11.42 -16.23 -25.00
N PRO A 273 -12.65 -15.97 -25.48
CA PRO A 273 -13.77 -16.92 -25.47
C PRO A 273 -13.58 -18.20 -26.32
N SER A 274 -12.52 -18.30 -27.11
CA SER A 274 -12.20 -19.44 -27.98
C SER A 274 -11.55 -20.66 -27.31
N VAL A 275 -11.28 -20.60 -26.02
CA VAL A 275 -10.67 -21.72 -25.27
C VAL A 275 -11.75 -22.63 -24.73
N THR A 276 -11.75 -23.85 -25.23
CA THR A 276 -12.64 -24.99 -24.97
C THR A 276 -13.36 -25.08 -23.60
N ARG A 277 -14.58 -25.64 -23.63
CA ARG A 277 -15.58 -25.74 -22.55
C ARG A 277 -15.17 -26.47 -21.25
N SER A 278 -13.98 -27.00 -21.14
CA SER A 278 -13.57 -27.73 -19.95
C SER A 278 -12.90 -26.79 -18.93
N SER A 279 -13.59 -26.51 -17.83
CA SER A 279 -13.08 -25.99 -16.56
C SER A 279 -12.36 -24.63 -16.57
N VAL A 280 -12.73 -23.72 -17.45
CA VAL A 280 -12.08 -22.40 -17.64
C VAL A 280 -12.40 -21.41 -16.51
N LEU A 281 -13.17 -21.79 -15.52
CA LEU A 281 -13.78 -20.88 -14.55
C LEU A 281 -12.82 -20.20 -13.56
N GLN A 282 -11.51 -20.44 -13.60
CA GLN A 282 -10.59 -19.78 -12.65
C GLN A 282 -9.14 -19.68 -13.12
N ARG A 283 -8.87 -19.60 -14.44
CA ARG A 283 -7.52 -19.30 -14.92
C ARG A 283 -7.45 -17.90 -15.50
N PHE A 284 -6.37 -17.18 -15.17
CA PHE A 284 -6.09 -15.86 -15.73
C PHE A 284 -5.15 -15.97 -16.92
N TYR A 285 -5.42 -15.17 -17.94
CA TYR A 285 -4.53 -15.02 -19.07
C TYR A 285 -3.28 -14.23 -18.66
N ILE A 286 -2.12 -14.69 -19.09
CA ILE A 286 -0.84 -14.02 -18.84
C ILE A 286 -0.34 -13.48 -20.18
N PRO A 287 -0.46 -12.17 -20.42
CA PRO A 287 -0.03 -11.58 -21.67
C PRO A 287 1.50 -11.65 -21.86
N LYS A 288 1.95 -11.49 -23.09
CA LYS A 288 3.38 -11.28 -23.38
C LYS A 288 3.81 -9.90 -22.88
N PHE A 289 4.97 -9.80 -22.26
CA PHE A 289 5.47 -8.57 -21.65
C PHE A 289 6.67 -8.03 -22.40
N ARG A 290 6.72 -6.70 -22.58
CA ARG A 290 7.87 -5.99 -23.14
C ARG A 290 8.83 -5.50 -22.06
N THR A 291 8.36 -5.30 -20.82
CA THR A 291 9.14 -4.72 -19.73
C THR A 291 9.12 -5.62 -18.49
N ASP A 292 10.19 -5.58 -17.72
CA ASP A 292 10.28 -6.32 -16.45
C ASP A 292 9.32 -5.77 -15.39
N CYS A 293 9.05 -4.47 -15.39
CA CYS A 293 8.04 -3.84 -14.55
C CYS A 293 6.68 -4.55 -14.69
N MET A 294 6.22 -4.78 -15.93
CA MET A 294 4.96 -5.49 -16.18
C MET A 294 5.08 -6.98 -15.84
N ARG A 295 6.18 -7.65 -16.26
CA ARG A 295 6.45 -9.08 -16.02
C ARG A 295 6.39 -9.46 -14.54
N TYR A 296 6.88 -8.59 -13.67
CA TYR A 296 6.97 -8.80 -12.23
C TYR A 296 5.94 -8.00 -11.43
N SER A 297 4.95 -7.37 -12.10
CA SER A 297 3.83 -6.70 -11.44
C SER A 297 3.02 -7.67 -10.57
N PHE A 298 2.28 -7.15 -9.60
CA PHE A 298 1.39 -7.94 -8.75
C PHE A 298 0.42 -8.79 -9.58
N SER A 299 -0.22 -8.19 -10.57
CA SER A 299 -1.22 -8.84 -11.42
C SER A 299 -0.66 -10.11 -12.07
N VAL A 300 0.55 -10.02 -12.63
CA VAL A 300 1.20 -11.15 -13.31
C VAL A 300 1.71 -12.20 -12.33
N ARG A 301 2.35 -11.79 -11.23
CA ARG A 301 2.85 -12.72 -10.22
C ARG A 301 1.71 -13.52 -9.61
N SER A 302 0.66 -12.81 -9.17
CA SER A 302 -0.48 -13.44 -8.53
C SER A 302 -1.31 -14.27 -9.50
N ALA A 303 -1.43 -13.89 -10.79
CA ALA A 303 -2.06 -14.73 -11.81
C ALA A 303 -1.33 -16.07 -12.00
N LYS A 304 0.03 -16.04 -12.06
CA LYS A 304 0.83 -17.28 -12.13
C LYS A 304 0.62 -18.17 -10.91
N LEU A 305 0.68 -17.59 -9.72
CA LEU A 305 0.44 -18.30 -8.47
C LEU A 305 -0.99 -18.85 -8.40
N TRP A 306 -1.98 -18.05 -8.77
CA TRP A 306 -3.38 -18.47 -8.80
C TRP A 306 -3.61 -19.62 -9.78
N ASN A 307 -3.05 -19.55 -10.98
CA ASN A 307 -3.17 -20.63 -11.98
C ASN A 307 -2.52 -21.94 -11.53
N PHE A 308 -1.48 -21.85 -10.71
CA PHE A 308 -0.78 -23.00 -10.12
C PHE A 308 -1.59 -23.69 -9.00
N LEU A 309 -2.45 -22.95 -8.30
CA LEU A 309 -3.21 -23.51 -7.17
C LEU A 309 -4.22 -24.58 -7.62
N PRO A 310 -4.36 -25.68 -6.86
CA PRO A 310 -5.45 -26.65 -7.03
C PRO A 310 -6.82 -26.01 -6.82
N GLU A 311 -7.86 -26.56 -7.45
CA GLU A 311 -9.22 -26.02 -7.39
C GLU A 311 -9.82 -26.02 -5.98
N ASN A 312 -9.58 -27.05 -5.20
CA ASN A 312 -10.03 -27.13 -3.81
C ASN A 312 -9.46 -25.97 -2.96
N VAL A 313 -8.25 -25.51 -3.25
CA VAL A 313 -7.61 -24.37 -2.58
C VAL A 313 -8.22 -23.05 -3.03
N LYS A 314 -8.43 -22.88 -4.34
CA LYS A 314 -9.10 -21.69 -4.91
C LYS A 314 -10.50 -21.51 -4.37
N ASN A 315 -11.21 -22.62 -4.10
CA ASN A 315 -12.57 -22.65 -3.58
C ASN A 315 -12.67 -22.65 -2.05
N SER A 316 -11.59 -22.29 -1.36
CA SER A 316 -11.62 -22.15 0.10
C SER A 316 -12.75 -21.21 0.55
N ALA A 317 -13.47 -21.58 1.59
CA ALA A 317 -14.63 -20.82 2.10
C ALA A 317 -14.23 -19.50 2.79
N SER A 318 -12.99 -19.41 3.30
CA SER A 318 -12.50 -18.23 4.01
C SER A 318 -10.99 -18.06 3.85
N VAL A 319 -10.50 -16.86 4.15
CA VAL A 319 -9.04 -16.58 4.19
C VAL A 319 -8.32 -17.49 5.20
N THR A 320 -8.98 -17.85 6.31
CA THR A 320 -8.41 -18.76 7.31
C THR A 320 -8.26 -20.17 6.76
N CYS A 321 -9.26 -20.66 6.03
CA CYS A 321 -9.23 -21.95 5.34
C CYS A 321 -8.14 -21.96 4.26
N LEU A 322 -8.09 -20.91 3.43
CA LEU A 322 -7.04 -20.73 2.42
C LEU A 322 -5.64 -20.82 3.05
N LYS A 323 -5.39 -20.09 4.13
CA LYS A 323 -4.08 -20.13 4.84
C LYS A 323 -3.70 -21.51 5.34
N LYS A 324 -4.67 -22.35 5.72
CA LYS A 324 -4.41 -23.75 6.10
C LYS A 324 -3.99 -24.58 4.88
N HIS A 325 -4.73 -24.48 3.78
CA HIS A 325 -4.43 -25.20 2.55
C HIS A 325 -3.08 -24.81 1.93
N LEU A 326 -2.72 -23.52 1.97
CA LEU A 326 -1.44 -23.05 1.43
C LEU A 326 -0.22 -23.69 2.11
N LYS A 327 -0.33 -24.13 3.36
CA LYS A 327 0.76 -24.79 4.08
C LYS A 327 1.11 -26.17 3.53
N SER A 328 0.18 -26.84 2.86
CA SER A 328 0.38 -28.17 2.26
C SER A 328 0.89 -28.12 0.83
N ILE A 329 1.03 -26.92 0.23
CA ILE A 329 1.47 -26.75 -1.15
C ILE A 329 2.96 -26.47 -1.19
N ASP A 330 3.68 -27.15 -2.08
CA ASP A 330 5.08 -26.87 -2.36
C ASP A 330 5.21 -25.71 -3.37
N PHE A 331 5.79 -24.59 -2.92
CA PHE A 331 6.09 -23.41 -3.73
C PHE A 331 7.57 -23.31 -4.13
N SER A 332 8.35 -24.39 -4.05
CA SER A 332 9.79 -24.39 -4.33
C SER A 332 10.12 -23.82 -5.71
N SER A 333 9.30 -24.10 -6.73
CA SER A 333 9.46 -23.59 -8.10
C SER A 333 9.32 -22.06 -8.24
N PHE A 334 8.72 -21.41 -7.25
CA PHE A 334 8.53 -19.96 -7.22
C PHE A 334 9.56 -19.22 -6.36
N LEU A 335 10.37 -19.93 -5.57
CA LEU A 335 11.39 -19.35 -4.70
C LEU A 335 12.66 -19.06 -5.49
N LYS A 336 13.05 -17.79 -5.58
CA LYS A 336 14.23 -17.32 -6.34
C LYS A 336 15.49 -17.15 -5.49
N GLY A 337 15.33 -17.02 -4.17
CA GLY A 337 16.45 -16.78 -3.24
C GLY A 337 17.23 -18.02 -2.84
N ARG A 338 17.01 -19.19 -3.43
CA ARG A 338 17.63 -20.48 -3.13
C ARG A 338 18.86 -20.79 -4.00
N THR A 339 19.61 -19.80 -4.40
CA THR A 339 20.97 -20.05 -4.94
C THR A 339 22.04 -19.65 -3.95
#